data_2900afb781abac9e28563216b85174ee
#
_entry.id   2900afb781abac9e28563216b85174ee
#
_cell.length_a   1.000
_cell.length_b   1.000
_cell.length_c   1.000
_cell.angle_alpha   90.00
_cell.angle_beta   90.00
_cell.angle_gamma   90.00
#
_symmetry.space_group_name_H-M   'P 1'
#
loop_
_entity.id
_entity.type
_entity.pdbx_description
1 polymer ?
#
loop_
_entity_poly.entity_id
_entity_poly.type
_entity_poly.pdbx_seq_one_letter_code
_entity_poly.pdbx_strand_id
1 'polypeptide(L)' 'MRYVYILQSIGDPDRYYVGQTEDLKARLQRHNAGEVTHTSKYRPWRVNTYIAFSDEEKAFDFERYLKTASATA' A
#
# COMPACT_ATOMS: atom_id res chain seq x y z
N MET A 1 -12.98 5.82 8.04
CA MET A 1 -12.89 4.65 7.14
C MET A 1 -11.43 4.28 6.94
N ARG A 2 -11.16 3.00 6.86
CA ARG A 2 -9.79 2.50 6.70
C ARG A 2 -9.60 1.98 5.28
N TYR A 3 -8.47 2.30 4.66
CA TYR A 3 -8.17 1.88 3.28
C TYR A 3 -7.02 0.89 3.29
N VAL A 4 -7.21 -0.25 2.62
CA VAL A 4 -6.11 -1.15 2.28
C VAL A 4 -5.75 -0.84 0.83
N TYR A 5 -4.48 -0.56 0.56
CA TYR A 5 -4.06 -0.10 -0.75
C TYR A 5 -2.89 -0.93 -1.27
N ILE A 6 -2.80 -0.99 -2.59
CA ILE A 6 -1.68 -1.60 -3.29
C ILE A 6 -1.04 -0.51 -4.14
N LEU A 7 0.22 -0.23 -3.86
CA LEU A 7 1.01 0.69 -4.66
C LEU A 7 1.82 -0.10 -5.69
N GLN A 8 2.04 0.51 -6.83
CA GLN A 8 2.91 -0.03 -7.87
C GLN A 8 3.98 1.01 -8.18
N SER A 9 5.24 0.59 -8.23
CA SER A 9 6.33 1.48 -8.60
C SER A 9 6.21 1.88 -10.07
N ILE A 10 6.38 3.15 -10.38
CA ILE A 10 6.34 3.64 -11.75
C ILE A 10 7.61 3.27 -12.50
N GLY A 11 8.77 3.36 -11.82
CA GLY A 11 10.05 3.04 -12.42
C GLY A 11 10.34 1.55 -12.52
N ASP A 12 9.71 0.74 -11.68
CA ASP A 12 9.87 -0.72 -11.68
C ASP A 12 8.49 -1.36 -11.48
N PRO A 13 7.70 -1.51 -12.55
CA PRO A 13 6.30 -1.95 -12.46
C PRO A 13 6.09 -3.34 -11.84
N ASP A 14 7.13 -4.14 -11.69
CA ASP A 14 7.03 -5.43 -11.02
C ASP A 14 7.06 -5.32 -9.50
N ARG A 15 7.31 -4.11 -8.98
CA ARG A 15 7.36 -3.86 -7.55
C ARG A 15 6.03 -3.33 -7.04
N TYR A 16 5.51 -3.98 -6.01
CA TYR A 16 4.25 -3.63 -5.36
C TYR A 16 4.46 -3.48 -3.86
N TYR A 17 3.64 -2.65 -3.24
CA TYR A 17 3.65 -2.50 -1.79
C TYR A 17 2.21 -2.47 -1.29
N VAL A 18 1.93 -3.25 -0.26
CA VAL A 18 0.62 -3.32 0.37
C VAL A 18 0.68 -2.63 1.72
N GLY A 19 -0.28 -1.74 1.99
CA GLY A 19 -0.36 -1.05 3.26
C GLY A 19 -1.80 -0.67 3.59
N GLN A 20 -1.97 0.03 4.71
CA GLN A 20 -3.28 0.54 5.08
C GLN A 20 -3.15 1.92 5.70
N THR A 21 -4.19 2.72 5.58
CA THR A 21 -4.19 4.10 6.07
C THR A 21 -5.62 4.62 6.19
N GLU A 22 -5.80 5.67 6.98
CA GLU A 22 -7.06 6.40 7.03
C GLU A 22 -7.10 7.52 5.98
N ASP A 23 -5.95 7.92 5.44
CA ASP A 23 -5.85 9.00 4.46
C ASP A 23 -4.93 8.55 3.32
N LEU A 24 -5.55 8.04 2.26
CA LEU A 24 -4.83 7.46 1.13
C LEU A 24 -3.95 8.48 0.40
N LYS A 25 -4.48 9.68 0.19
CA LYS A 25 -3.75 10.73 -0.54
C LYS A 25 -2.50 11.17 0.22
N ALA A 26 -2.65 11.43 1.51
CA ALA A 26 -1.53 11.84 2.34
C ALA A 26 -0.49 10.73 2.46
N ARG A 27 -0.92 9.49 2.55
CA ARG A 27 -0.02 8.35 2.66
C ARG A 27 0.80 8.16 1.38
N LEU A 28 0.16 8.30 0.22
CA LEU A 28 0.87 8.23 -1.05
C LEU A 28 1.93 9.32 -1.15
N GLN A 29 1.61 10.53 -0.71
CA GLN A 29 2.56 11.63 -0.70
C GLN A 29 3.78 11.32 0.17
N ARG A 30 3.56 10.67 1.31
CA ARG A 30 4.65 10.28 2.21
C ARG A 30 5.54 9.21 1.58
N HIS A 31 4.97 8.24 0.89
CA HIS A 31 5.75 7.24 0.15
C HIS A 31 6.62 7.92 -0.90
N ASN A 32 6.06 8.86 -1.65
CA ASN A 32 6.78 9.53 -2.73
C ASN A 32 7.78 10.58 -2.23
N ALA A 33 7.62 11.04 -0.99
CA ALA A 33 8.59 11.92 -0.35
C ALA A 33 9.78 11.17 0.23
N GLY A 34 9.75 9.81 0.21
CA GLY A 34 10.83 9.02 0.74
C GLY A 34 10.78 8.83 2.25
N GLU A 35 9.64 9.14 2.89
CA GLU A 35 9.50 9.06 4.34
C GLU A 35 9.23 7.65 4.85
N VAL A 36 8.93 6.72 3.94
CA VAL A 36 8.68 5.33 4.29
C VAL A 36 9.87 4.50 3.82
N THR A 37 10.61 3.94 4.76
CA THR A 37 11.89 3.28 4.48
C THR A 37 11.76 2.18 3.42
N HIS A 38 10.73 1.33 3.53
CA HIS A 38 10.58 0.18 2.63
C HIS A 38 10.29 0.56 1.18
N THR A 39 9.74 1.74 0.94
CA THR A 39 9.32 2.15 -0.40
C THR A 39 10.20 3.25 -1.00
N SER A 40 11.08 3.85 -0.22
CA SER A 40 11.87 5.00 -0.66
C SER A 40 12.76 4.68 -1.87
N LYS A 41 13.23 3.46 -1.96
CA LYS A 41 14.16 3.01 -3.01
C LYS A 41 13.51 2.92 -4.39
N TYR A 42 12.20 2.67 -4.44
CA TYR A 42 11.49 2.40 -5.69
C TYR A 42 10.50 3.51 -6.06
N ARG A 43 10.73 4.72 -5.57
CA ARG A 43 9.92 5.88 -5.92
C ARG A 43 10.08 6.25 -7.39
N PRO A 44 9.06 6.89 -8.02
CA PRO A 44 7.76 7.23 -7.45
C PRO A 44 6.78 6.06 -7.51
N TRP A 45 5.76 6.13 -6.65
CA TRP A 45 4.70 5.14 -6.55
C TRP A 45 3.38 5.71 -7.02
N ARG A 46 2.52 4.83 -7.53
CA ARG A 46 1.12 5.18 -7.82
C ARG A 46 0.21 4.18 -7.13
N VAL A 47 -1.02 4.58 -6.86
CA VAL A 47 -2.02 3.67 -6.33
C VAL A 47 -2.52 2.79 -7.47
N ASN A 48 -2.31 1.48 -7.33
CA ASN A 48 -2.82 0.50 -8.28
C ASN A 48 -4.27 0.16 -7.95
N THR A 49 -4.53 -0.14 -6.68
CA THR A 49 -5.84 -0.59 -6.21
C THR A 49 -6.01 -0.17 -4.76
N TYR A 50 -7.23 0.10 -4.34
CA TYR A 50 -7.53 0.27 -2.92
C TYR A 50 -8.94 -0.20 -2.62
N ILE A 51 -9.15 -0.60 -1.37
CA ILE A 51 -10.47 -1.03 -0.87
C ILE A 51 -10.71 -0.30 0.44
N ALA A 52 -11.90 0.29 0.57
CA ALA A 52 -12.30 0.99 1.77
C ALA A 52 -13.06 0.05 2.69
N PHE A 53 -12.69 0.07 3.97
CA PHE A 53 -13.34 -0.74 5.01
C PHE A 53 -13.93 0.18 6.07
N SER A 54 -15.16 -0.08 6.46
CA SER A 54 -15.76 0.60 7.61
C SER A 54 -15.32 -0.03 8.92
N ASP A 55 -14.86 -1.28 8.88
CA ASP A 55 -14.40 -2.05 10.04
C ASP A 55 -12.88 -2.18 10.00
N GLU A 56 -12.22 -1.62 11.01
CA GLU A 56 -10.77 -1.60 11.08
C GLU A 56 -10.16 -2.99 11.20
N GLU A 57 -10.79 -3.90 11.93
CA GLU A 57 -10.30 -5.27 12.06
C GLU A 57 -10.30 -6.00 10.72
N LYS A 58 -11.34 -5.78 9.92
CA LYS A 58 -11.42 -6.40 8.59
C LYS A 58 -10.33 -5.84 7.66
N ALA A 59 -10.00 -4.57 7.81
CA ALA A 59 -8.91 -3.98 7.05
C ALA A 59 -7.58 -4.63 7.40
N PHE A 60 -7.30 -4.84 8.70
CA PHE A 60 -6.09 -5.53 9.14
C PHE A 60 -6.02 -6.96 8.62
N ASP A 61 -7.12 -7.69 8.69
CA ASP A 61 -7.17 -9.07 8.22
C ASP A 61 -6.91 -9.14 6.72
N PHE A 62 -7.49 -8.22 5.96
CA PHE A 62 -7.33 -8.19 4.51
C PHE A 62 -5.90 -7.84 4.12
N GLU A 63 -5.30 -6.86 4.79
CA GLU A 63 -3.90 -6.51 4.54
C GLU A 63 -2.99 -7.69 4.81
N ARG A 64 -3.21 -8.38 5.92
CA ARG A 64 -2.42 -9.56 6.26
C ARG A 64 -2.57 -10.66 5.21
N TYR A 65 -3.79 -10.86 4.74
CA TYR A 65 -4.06 -11.85 3.69
C TYR A 65 -3.28 -11.51 2.42
N LEU A 66 -3.32 -10.25 1.99
CA LEU A 66 -2.61 -9.83 0.78
C LEU A 66 -1.10 -10.01 0.92
N LYS A 67 -0.55 -9.68 2.07
CA LYS A 67 0.90 -9.83 2.30
C LYS A 67 1.32 -11.29 2.31
N THR A 68 0.50 -12.15 2.88
CA THR A 68 0.76 -13.59 2.90
C THR A 68 0.70 -14.16 1.49
N ALA A 69 -0.30 -13.78 0.71
CA ALA A 69 -0.44 -14.23 -0.67
C ALA A 69 0.74 -13.76 -1.52
N SER A 70 1.20 -12.51 -1.32
CA SER A 70 2.35 -11.97 -2.04
C SER A 70 3.63 -12.73 -1.70
N ALA A 71 3.78 -13.16 -0.44
CA ALA A 71 4.96 -13.90 -0.01
C ALA A 71 5.03 -15.30 -0.63
N THR A 72 3.90 -15.85 -1.02
CA THR A 72 3.85 -17.19 -1.62
C THR A 72 3.94 -17.16 -3.15
N ALA A 73 3.77 -15.99 -3.70
CA ALA A 73 3.90 -15.80 -5.15
C ALA A 73 5.37 -15.68 -5.54
#